data_d7cc07702c3068574459da2cbb515b1b
#
_entry.id   d7cc07702c3068574459da2cbb515b1b
#
_cell.length_a   1.000
_cell.length_b   1.000
_cell.length_c   1.000
_cell.angle_alpha   90.00
_cell.angle_beta   90.00
_cell.angle_gamma   90.00
#
_symmetry.space_group_name_H-M   'P 1'
#
loop_
_entity.id
_entity.type
_entity.pdbx_description
1 polymer ?
#
loop_
_entity_poly.entity_id
_entity_poly.type
_entity_poly.pdbx_seq_one_letter_code
_entity_poly.pdbx_strand_id
1 'polypeptide(L)'
;MKKLLFVAMMMLLGISAHAQKSVIDTLKARQEVLKITTQLNEAQLDYQKEKAKYADLIKEVDQLNAKANAATADFNTSNASNTVKDASATMKKLKDVKKANKKLAKSQKCLQKYEKKIAKLQNKLDKLNKRVQFIKQ
;
A
#
# COMPACT_ATOMS: atom_id res chain seq x y z
N MET A 1 -35.16 3.31 -0.26
CA MET A 1 -34.26 4.11 0.59
C MET A 1 -35.01 5.05 1.57
N LYS A 2 -36.19 5.58 1.25
CA LYS A 2 -36.96 6.45 2.16
C LYS A 2 -37.52 5.78 3.42
N LYS A 3 -37.74 4.46 3.40
CA LYS A 3 -38.28 3.69 4.55
C LYS A 3 -37.26 3.39 5.66
N LEU A 4 -35.97 3.39 5.36
CA LEU A 4 -34.89 3.18 6.35
C LEU A 4 -34.61 4.44 7.21
N LEU A 5 -34.92 5.64 6.69
CA LEU A 5 -34.78 6.89 7.43
C LEU A 5 -35.89 7.04 8.51
N PHE A 6 -37.09 6.50 8.28
CA PHE A 6 -38.21 6.59 9.23
C PHE A 6 -38.03 5.69 10.46
N VAL A 7 -37.41 4.52 10.31
CA VAL A 7 -37.12 3.59 11.44
C VAL A 7 -36.05 4.18 12.37
N ALA A 8 -35.08 4.94 11.82
CA ALA A 8 -34.07 5.63 12.64
C ALA A 8 -34.65 6.81 13.45
N MET A 9 -35.77 7.42 13.00
CA MET A 9 -36.36 8.59 13.63
C MET A 9 -37.36 8.21 14.76
N MET A 10 -37.98 7.03 14.71
CA MET A 10 -38.91 6.57 15.76
C MET A 10 -38.24 6.05 17.02
N MET A 11 -36.93 5.75 17.04
CA MET A 11 -36.22 5.33 18.26
C MET A 11 -35.78 6.50 19.17
N LEU A 12 -36.12 7.74 18.82
CA LEU A 12 -35.62 8.95 19.52
C LEU A 12 -36.58 9.52 20.58
N LEU A 13 -37.79 8.96 20.79
CA LEU A 13 -38.82 9.59 21.61
C LEU A 13 -39.08 8.97 22.99
N GLY A 14 -38.17 8.14 23.51
CA GLY A 14 -38.44 7.48 24.80
C GLY A 14 -37.25 7.21 25.72
N ILE A 15 -36.15 7.92 25.56
CA ILE A 15 -34.90 7.57 26.26
C ILE A 15 -34.49 8.65 27.26
N SER A 16 -34.42 8.32 28.57
CA SER A 16 -33.91 9.15 29.66
C SER A 16 -32.49 9.66 29.33
N ALA A 17 -32.09 10.83 29.89
CA ALA A 17 -30.84 11.54 29.57
C ALA A 17 -29.56 10.68 29.64
N HIS A 18 -29.53 9.65 30.48
CA HIS A 18 -28.41 8.70 30.56
C HIS A 18 -28.33 7.76 29.36
N ALA A 19 -29.46 7.30 28.83
CA ALA A 19 -29.50 6.46 27.64
C ALA A 19 -29.10 7.22 26.37
N GLN A 20 -29.43 8.53 26.27
CA GLN A 20 -29.03 9.35 25.13
C GLN A 20 -27.49 9.52 25.04
N LYS A 21 -26.77 9.70 26.14
CA LYS A 21 -25.31 9.79 26.16
C LYS A 21 -24.66 8.50 25.66
N SER A 22 -25.13 7.35 26.11
CA SER A 22 -24.65 6.04 25.66
C SER A 22 -24.91 5.81 24.16
N VAL A 23 -26.08 6.20 23.64
CA VAL A 23 -26.39 6.12 22.22
C VAL A 23 -25.49 7.00 21.37
N ILE A 24 -25.27 8.26 21.81
CA ILE A 24 -24.36 9.19 21.11
C ILE A 24 -22.94 8.66 21.07
N ASP A 25 -22.43 8.11 22.19
CA ASP A 25 -21.08 7.55 22.26
C ASP A 25 -20.95 6.30 21.38
N THR A 26 -21.98 5.48 21.31
CA THR A 26 -22.04 4.32 20.39
C THR A 26 -22.04 4.75 18.93
N LEU A 27 -22.81 5.78 18.56
CA LEU A 27 -22.86 6.30 17.20
C LEU A 27 -21.51 6.92 16.78
N LYS A 28 -20.87 7.68 17.68
CA LYS A 28 -19.53 8.23 17.44
C LYS A 28 -18.49 7.11 17.25
N ALA A 29 -18.52 6.08 18.09
CA ALA A 29 -17.60 4.95 17.98
C ALA A 29 -17.81 4.18 16.65
N ARG A 30 -19.06 3.98 16.21
CA ARG A 30 -19.37 3.37 14.91
C ARG A 30 -18.88 4.23 13.75
N GLN A 31 -19.06 5.54 13.83
CA GLN A 31 -18.54 6.47 12.80
C GLN A 31 -17.01 6.38 12.70
N GLU A 32 -16.33 6.28 13.83
CA GLU A 32 -14.87 6.11 13.86
C GLU A 32 -14.46 4.74 13.27
N VAL A 33 -15.18 3.66 13.56
CA VAL A 33 -14.97 2.34 12.94
C VAL A 33 -15.10 2.42 11.41
N LEU A 34 -16.15 3.06 10.90
CA LEU A 34 -16.33 3.25 9.45
C LEU A 34 -15.17 4.02 8.84
N LYS A 35 -14.73 5.12 9.47
CA LYS A 35 -13.60 5.91 9.02
C LYS A 35 -12.30 5.10 8.96
N ILE A 36 -12.01 4.34 10.02
CA ILE A 36 -10.80 3.49 10.06
C ILE A 36 -10.88 2.35 9.03
N THR A 37 -12.06 1.75 8.84
CA THR A 37 -12.28 0.72 7.82
C THR A 37 -12.03 1.26 6.42
N THR A 38 -12.53 2.45 6.10
CA THR A 38 -12.27 3.11 4.81
C THR A 38 -10.77 3.34 4.60
N GLN A 39 -10.07 3.88 5.60
CA GLN A 39 -8.63 4.09 5.53
C GLN A 39 -7.84 2.78 5.39
N LEU A 40 -8.31 1.71 6.02
CA LEU A 40 -7.71 0.38 5.90
C LEU A 40 -7.86 -0.16 4.47
N ASN A 41 -9.07 -0.07 3.90
CA ASN A 41 -9.35 -0.51 2.54
C ASN A 41 -8.51 0.29 1.51
N GLU A 42 -8.40 1.60 1.68
CA GLU A 42 -7.52 2.44 0.83
C GLU A 42 -6.06 2.01 0.93
N ALA A 43 -5.56 1.81 2.16
CA ALA A 43 -4.17 1.39 2.36
C ALA A 43 -3.90 -0.01 1.77
N GLN A 44 -4.85 -0.94 1.85
CA GLN A 44 -4.77 -2.25 1.23
C GLN A 44 -4.77 -2.16 -0.30
N LEU A 45 -5.63 -1.31 -0.88
CA LEU A 45 -5.67 -1.07 -2.32
C LEU A 45 -4.35 -0.50 -2.83
N ASP A 46 -3.80 0.49 -2.13
CA ASP A 46 -2.52 1.10 -2.49
C ASP A 46 -1.36 0.09 -2.36
N TYR A 47 -1.40 -0.77 -1.33
CA TYR A 47 -0.46 -1.88 -1.18
C TYR A 47 -0.50 -2.83 -2.37
N GLN A 48 -1.69 -3.22 -2.83
CA GLN A 48 -1.84 -4.13 -3.98
C GLN A 48 -1.32 -3.49 -5.27
N LYS A 49 -1.61 -2.21 -5.50
CA LYS A 49 -1.08 -1.45 -6.64
C LYS A 49 0.46 -1.40 -6.63
N GLU A 50 1.04 -1.09 -5.47
CA GLU A 50 2.51 -1.05 -5.34
C GLU A 50 3.12 -2.45 -5.46
N LYS A 51 2.44 -3.51 -5.00
CA LYS A 51 2.89 -4.90 -5.16
C LYS A 51 2.92 -5.32 -6.64
N ALA A 52 1.92 -4.94 -7.43
CA ALA A 52 1.92 -5.18 -8.87
C ALA A 52 3.10 -4.47 -9.55
N LYS A 53 3.29 -3.17 -9.24
CA LYS A 53 4.42 -2.39 -9.73
C LYS A 53 5.78 -2.97 -9.32
N TYR A 54 5.92 -3.48 -8.10
CA TYR A 54 7.13 -4.15 -7.64
C TYR A 54 7.44 -5.40 -8.46
N ALA A 55 6.42 -6.21 -8.78
CA ALA A 55 6.58 -7.38 -9.64
C ALA A 55 7.04 -7.02 -11.06
N ASP A 56 6.51 -5.91 -11.62
CA ASP A 56 6.94 -5.44 -12.93
C ASP A 56 8.38 -4.89 -12.90
N LEU A 57 8.77 -4.23 -11.82
CA LEU A 57 10.15 -3.76 -11.62
C LEU A 57 11.14 -4.91 -11.48
N ILE A 58 10.77 -6.04 -10.88
CA ILE A 58 11.60 -7.26 -10.85
C ILE A 58 11.86 -7.71 -12.29
N LYS A 59 10.82 -7.84 -13.12
CA LYS A 59 10.97 -8.25 -14.53
C LYS A 59 11.85 -7.26 -15.31
N GLU A 60 11.68 -5.95 -15.08
CA GLU A 60 12.52 -4.91 -15.69
C GLU A 60 14.00 -5.11 -15.31
N VAL A 61 14.29 -5.34 -14.03
CA VAL A 61 15.66 -5.58 -13.54
C VAL A 61 16.25 -6.84 -14.16
N ASP A 62 15.49 -7.93 -14.22
CA ASP A 62 15.96 -9.20 -14.79
C ASP A 62 16.30 -9.06 -16.28
N GLN A 63 15.44 -8.38 -17.05
CA GLN A 63 15.68 -8.08 -18.46
C GLN A 63 16.93 -7.20 -18.68
N LEU A 64 17.10 -6.18 -17.83
CA LEU A 64 18.25 -5.28 -17.93
C LEU A 64 19.54 -5.99 -17.53
N ASN A 65 19.49 -6.88 -16.52
CA ASN A 65 20.62 -7.72 -16.13
C ASN A 65 21.02 -8.67 -17.29
N ALA A 66 20.05 -9.34 -17.91
CA ALA A 66 20.32 -10.21 -19.03
C ALA A 66 21.00 -9.45 -20.22
N LYS A 67 20.50 -8.25 -20.54
CA LYS A 67 21.10 -7.37 -21.56
C LYS A 67 22.50 -6.87 -21.18
N ALA A 68 22.76 -6.58 -19.90
CA ALA A 68 24.07 -6.17 -19.44
C ALA A 68 25.06 -7.34 -19.48
N ASN A 69 24.63 -8.53 -19.06
CA ASN A 69 25.45 -9.74 -19.09
C ASN A 69 25.83 -10.13 -20.55
N ALA A 70 24.86 -10.08 -21.47
CA ALA A 70 25.14 -10.32 -22.89
C ALA A 70 26.18 -9.33 -23.43
N ALA A 71 26.01 -8.03 -23.13
CA ALA A 71 27.00 -7.02 -23.55
C ALA A 71 28.39 -7.20 -22.94
N THR A 72 28.47 -7.81 -21.76
CA THR A 72 29.77 -8.11 -21.14
C THR A 72 30.40 -9.34 -21.76
N ALA A 73 29.59 -10.35 -22.14
CA ALA A 73 30.07 -11.53 -22.84
C ALA A 73 30.57 -11.25 -24.27
N ASP A 74 29.86 -10.34 -24.96
CA ASP A 74 30.20 -9.94 -26.34
C ASP A 74 31.29 -8.88 -26.42
N PHE A 75 31.91 -8.52 -25.29
CA PHE A 75 32.94 -7.49 -25.22
C PHE A 75 34.20 -7.91 -26.00
N ASN A 76 34.48 -7.21 -27.09
CA ASN A 76 35.57 -7.54 -28.00
C ASN A 76 36.75 -6.60 -27.79
N THR A 77 37.92 -7.17 -27.52
CA THR A 77 39.18 -6.46 -27.28
C THR A 77 40.12 -6.43 -28.50
N SER A 78 39.72 -7.03 -29.63
CA SER A 78 40.59 -7.20 -30.80
C SER A 78 40.89 -5.90 -31.54
N ASN A 79 40.11 -4.83 -31.35
CA ASN A 79 40.28 -3.54 -31.97
C ASN A 79 39.96 -2.42 -30.99
N ALA A 80 40.90 -1.50 -30.80
CA ALA A 80 40.79 -0.39 -29.84
C ALA A 80 39.55 0.49 -30.04
N SER A 81 39.12 0.77 -31.28
CA SER A 81 37.90 1.54 -31.56
C SER A 81 36.65 0.78 -31.13
N ASN A 82 36.55 -0.52 -31.40
CA ASN A 82 35.44 -1.35 -31.01
C ASN A 82 35.41 -1.54 -29.47
N THR A 83 36.56 -1.74 -28.86
CA THR A 83 36.70 -1.84 -27.38
C THR A 83 36.12 -0.60 -26.68
N VAL A 84 36.39 0.61 -27.17
CA VAL A 84 35.83 1.85 -26.58
C VAL A 84 34.31 1.92 -26.76
N LYS A 85 33.78 1.56 -27.92
CA LYS A 85 32.34 1.54 -28.20
C LYS A 85 31.64 0.52 -27.30
N ASP A 86 32.16 -0.68 -27.20
CA ASP A 86 31.59 -1.76 -26.39
C ASP A 86 31.66 -1.45 -24.90
N ALA A 87 32.74 -0.83 -24.42
CA ALA A 87 32.84 -0.34 -23.06
C ALA A 87 31.79 0.73 -22.75
N SER A 88 31.58 1.68 -23.65
CA SER A 88 30.56 2.74 -23.49
C SER A 88 29.15 2.15 -23.48
N ALA A 89 28.84 1.23 -24.38
CA ALA A 89 27.55 0.54 -24.45
C ALA A 89 27.27 -0.29 -23.18
N THR A 90 28.27 -1.05 -22.72
CA THR A 90 28.18 -1.85 -21.49
C THR A 90 28.00 -0.96 -20.27
N MET A 91 28.74 0.14 -20.17
CA MET A 91 28.59 1.10 -19.07
C MET A 91 27.19 1.73 -19.04
N LYS A 92 26.59 2.04 -20.19
CA LYS A 92 25.22 2.54 -20.29
C LYS A 92 24.23 1.52 -19.75
N LYS A 93 24.33 0.26 -20.17
CA LYS A 93 23.47 -0.85 -19.68
C LYS A 93 23.61 -1.04 -18.17
N LEU A 94 24.81 -1.02 -17.62
CA LEU A 94 25.05 -1.09 -16.17
C LEU A 94 24.44 0.10 -15.41
N LYS A 95 24.48 1.31 -15.98
CA LYS A 95 23.80 2.48 -15.41
C LYS A 95 22.27 2.28 -15.37
N ASP A 96 21.70 1.67 -16.41
CA ASP A 96 20.26 1.39 -16.45
C ASP A 96 19.86 0.31 -15.43
N VAL A 97 20.64 -0.76 -15.28
CA VAL A 97 20.49 -1.74 -14.18
C VAL A 97 20.53 -1.04 -12.83
N LYS A 98 21.50 -0.17 -12.59
CA LYS A 98 21.61 0.57 -11.32
C LYS A 98 20.39 1.45 -11.04
N LYS A 99 19.84 2.12 -12.08
CA LYS A 99 18.61 2.93 -11.94
C LYS A 99 17.39 2.06 -11.63
N ALA A 100 17.25 0.92 -12.33
CA ALA A 100 16.14 -0.01 -12.09
C ALA A 100 16.20 -0.60 -10.67
N ASN A 101 17.37 -1.02 -10.21
CA ASN A 101 17.56 -1.49 -8.84
C ASN A 101 17.22 -0.42 -7.79
N LYS A 102 17.53 0.86 -8.04
CA LYS A 102 17.12 1.95 -7.15
C LYS A 102 15.59 2.11 -7.10
N LYS A 103 14.91 1.95 -8.25
CA LYS A 103 13.43 1.99 -8.29
C LYS A 103 12.85 0.82 -7.50
N LEU A 104 13.39 -0.38 -7.70
CA LEU A 104 12.98 -1.60 -6.98
C LEU A 104 13.13 -1.43 -5.47
N ALA A 105 14.27 -0.95 -4.99
CA ALA A 105 14.51 -0.68 -3.57
C ALA A 105 13.55 0.38 -2.98
N LYS A 106 13.19 1.41 -3.77
CA LYS A 106 12.18 2.40 -3.35
C LYS A 106 10.80 1.78 -3.23
N SER A 107 10.40 0.96 -4.20
CA SER A 107 9.12 0.25 -4.18
C SER A 107 9.02 -0.71 -3.00
N GLN A 108 10.09 -1.46 -2.70
CA GLN A 108 10.15 -2.32 -1.52
C GLN A 108 9.97 -1.54 -0.20
N LYS A 109 10.62 -0.39 -0.06
CA LYS A 109 10.42 0.50 1.10
C LYS A 109 8.98 1.02 1.18
N CYS A 110 8.35 1.27 0.05
CA CYS A 110 6.96 1.70 -0.01
C CYS A 110 6.01 0.59 0.47
N LEU A 111 6.20 -0.66 0.03
CA LEU A 111 5.47 -1.82 0.51
C LEU A 111 5.57 -1.98 2.03
N GLN A 112 6.78 -1.89 2.59
CA GLN A 112 6.98 -1.96 4.05
C GLN A 112 6.24 -0.85 4.81
N LYS A 113 6.14 0.37 4.22
CA LYS A 113 5.36 1.45 4.82
C LYS A 113 3.86 1.15 4.82
N TYR A 114 3.33 0.59 3.73
CA TYR A 114 1.93 0.19 3.66
C TYR A 114 1.62 -0.94 4.63
N GLU A 115 2.48 -1.95 4.77
CA GLU A 115 2.32 -3.03 5.74
C GLU A 115 2.23 -2.50 7.18
N LYS A 116 3.13 -1.58 7.55
CA LYS A 116 3.10 -0.92 8.86
C LYS A 116 1.82 -0.08 9.07
N LYS A 117 1.36 0.61 8.01
CA LYS A 117 0.13 1.41 8.05
C LYS A 117 -1.09 0.52 8.23
N ILE A 118 -1.18 -0.57 7.47
CA ILE A 118 -2.26 -1.56 7.54
C ILE A 118 -2.31 -2.18 8.94
N ALA A 119 -1.19 -2.65 9.48
CA ALA A 119 -1.11 -3.21 10.83
C ALA A 119 -1.57 -2.23 11.90
N LYS A 120 -1.18 -0.95 11.81
CA LYS A 120 -1.63 0.10 12.74
C LYS A 120 -3.14 0.34 12.66
N LEU A 121 -3.71 0.35 11.44
CA LEU A 121 -5.14 0.57 11.24
C LEU A 121 -5.96 -0.64 11.73
N GLN A 122 -5.49 -1.86 11.50
CA GLN A 122 -6.10 -3.08 12.03
C GLN A 122 -6.13 -3.06 13.56
N ASN A 123 -4.99 -2.77 14.22
CA ASN A 123 -4.94 -2.66 15.67
C ASN A 123 -5.88 -1.58 16.24
N LYS A 124 -6.03 -0.45 15.52
CA LYS A 124 -7.01 0.58 15.91
C LYS A 124 -8.44 0.08 15.77
N LEU A 125 -8.75 -0.60 14.68
CA LEU A 125 -10.07 -1.15 14.39
C LEU A 125 -10.47 -2.17 15.48
N ASP A 126 -9.55 -3.06 15.87
CA ASP A 126 -9.78 -4.07 16.90
C ASP A 126 -10.08 -3.42 18.27
N LYS A 127 -9.32 -2.37 18.63
CA LYS A 127 -9.58 -1.61 19.88
C LYS A 127 -10.95 -0.91 19.86
N LEU A 128 -11.32 -0.33 18.72
CA LEU A 128 -12.62 0.33 18.56
C LEU A 128 -13.78 -0.67 18.59
N ASN A 129 -13.64 -1.83 17.95
CA ASN A 129 -14.64 -2.88 17.98
C ASN A 129 -14.87 -3.39 19.39
N LYS A 130 -13.82 -3.64 20.17
CA LYS A 130 -13.92 -3.99 21.59
C LYS A 130 -14.68 -2.91 22.36
N ARG A 131 -14.35 -1.63 22.17
CA ARG A 131 -15.04 -0.53 22.83
C ARG A 131 -16.53 -0.47 22.48
N VAL A 132 -16.90 -0.68 21.21
CA VAL A 132 -18.31 -0.73 20.77
C VAL A 132 -19.06 -1.88 21.41
N GLN A 133 -18.40 -3.04 21.64
CA GLN A 133 -19.01 -4.18 22.32
C GLN A 133 -19.28 -3.87 23.81
N PHE A 134 -18.34 -3.23 24.50
CA PHE A 134 -18.53 -2.85 25.91
C PHE A 134 -19.64 -1.82 26.15
N ILE A 135 -19.90 -0.93 25.20
CA ILE A 135 -20.99 0.06 25.31
C ILE A 135 -22.37 -0.58 25.13
N LYS A 136 -22.45 -1.79 24.53
CA LYS A 136 -23.72 -2.51 24.33
C LYS A 136 -24.17 -3.36 25.53
N GLN A 137 -23.31 -3.59 26.51
CA GLN A 137 -23.62 -4.25 27.77
C GLN A 137 -24.08 -3.23 28.82
#